data_35fe0d4813c0ec3b785c43f7c503219f
#
_entry.id   35fe0d4813c0ec3b785c43f7c503219f
#
_cell.length_a   1.000
_cell.length_b   1.000
_cell.length_c   1.000
_cell.angle_alpha   90.00
_cell.angle_beta   90.00
_cell.angle_gamma   90.00
#
_symmetry.space_group_name_H-M   'P 1'
#
loop_
_entity.id
_entity.type
_entity.pdbx_description
1 polymer ?
#
loop_
_entity_poly.entity_id
_entity_poly.type
_entity_poly.pdbx_seq_one_letter_code
_entity_poly.pdbx_strand_id
1 'polypeptide(L)'
;MPEKRMEEFKALVKRCRTVGLVPLIDFIPNHVSRAYLADWDGHDDFGEGDDHHTFFSPEQGYFYLTSNSPGDGPPLHLPDGLFEGEMTFGRVTGNNAVTWNPTRYDWYETVKLNYGYNFLAGLPALRLLPDWTSPKQRVPKTWRIMDDILSFWQGLGIGGFRCDMAHMIPMAFWKWAISRSRVRLPDVFFMAEAYNDHMKTTPGDPC
;
A
#
# COMPACT_ATOMS: atom_id res chain seq x y z
N MET A 1 -8.48 -8.85 24.27
CA MET A 1 -7.18 -9.51 24.13
C MET A 1 -6.94 -9.77 22.65
N PRO A 2 -5.89 -9.19 22.03
CA PRO A 2 -5.61 -9.37 20.60
C PRO A 2 -5.43 -10.85 20.22
N GLU A 3 -4.67 -11.61 21.01
CA GLU A 3 -4.43 -13.05 20.81
C GLU A 3 -5.70 -13.86 20.66
N LYS A 4 -6.70 -13.62 21.52
CA LYS A 4 -8.01 -14.31 21.46
C LYS A 4 -8.75 -14.01 20.17
N ARG A 5 -8.67 -12.77 19.65
CA ARG A 5 -9.30 -12.39 18.37
C ARG A 5 -8.66 -13.12 17.20
N MET A 6 -7.34 -13.28 17.21
CA MET A 6 -6.63 -14.01 16.16
C MET A 6 -6.97 -15.51 16.17
N GLU A 7 -7.12 -16.11 17.36
CA GLU A 7 -7.56 -17.52 17.47
C GLU A 7 -9.00 -17.71 16.99
N GLU A 8 -9.89 -16.80 17.34
CA GLU A 8 -11.28 -16.81 16.86
C GLU A 8 -11.34 -16.65 15.33
N PHE A 9 -10.51 -15.78 14.77
CA PHE A 9 -10.39 -15.61 13.32
C PHE A 9 -9.88 -16.88 12.62
N LYS A 10 -8.81 -17.50 13.13
CA LYS A 10 -8.30 -18.79 12.62
C LYS A 10 -9.38 -19.88 12.67
N ALA A 11 -10.14 -19.94 13.75
CA ALA A 11 -11.24 -20.88 13.88
C ALA A 11 -12.35 -20.60 12.85
N LEU A 12 -12.67 -19.34 12.57
CA LEU A 12 -13.62 -18.97 11.52
C LEU A 12 -13.13 -19.42 10.14
N VAL A 13 -11.89 -19.11 9.78
CA VAL A 13 -11.28 -19.53 8.51
C VAL A 13 -11.35 -21.06 8.35
N LYS A 14 -11.02 -21.81 9.40
CA LYS A 14 -11.10 -23.27 9.41
C LYS A 14 -12.54 -23.76 9.15
N ARG A 15 -13.54 -23.17 9.82
CA ARG A 15 -14.96 -23.53 9.61
C ARG A 15 -15.40 -23.26 8.17
N CYS A 16 -15.05 -22.11 7.60
CA CYS A 16 -15.34 -21.80 6.20
C CYS A 16 -14.82 -22.88 5.28
N ARG A 17 -13.56 -23.25 5.42
CA ARG A 17 -12.94 -24.27 4.59
C ARG A 17 -13.55 -25.67 4.76
N THR A 18 -13.96 -26.00 5.96
CA THR A 18 -14.62 -27.29 6.23
C THR A 18 -15.93 -27.48 5.46
N VAL A 19 -16.63 -26.36 5.18
CA VAL A 19 -17.89 -26.37 4.40
C VAL A 19 -17.69 -25.98 2.93
N GLY A 20 -16.45 -25.97 2.44
CA GLY A 20 -16.13 -25.68 1.04
C GLY A 20 -16.12 -24.20 0.67
N LEU A 21 -16.17 -23.28 1.64
CA LEU A 21 -16.05 -21.86 1.38
C LEU A 21 -14.59 -21.42 1.37
N VAL A 22 -14.24 -20.54 0.45
CA VAL A 22 -12.92 -19.92 0.36
C VAL A 22 -13.01 -18.51 0.94
N PRO A 23 -12.42 -18.26 2.12
CA PRO A 23 -12.43 -16.92 2.70
C PRO A 23 -11.53 -15.98 1.92
N LEU A 24 -12.06 -14.78 1.62
CA LEU A 24 -11.34 -13.66 1.06
C LEU A 24 -11.29 -12.54 2.08
N ILE A 25 -10.21 -11.75 2.06
CA ILE A 25 -10.09 -10.54 2.88
C ILE A 25 -9.75 -9.32 2.01
N ASP A 26 -10.03 -8.14 2.55
CA ASP A 26 -9.55 -6.90 1.94
C ASP A 26 -8.03 -6.79 2.09
N PHE A 27 -7.38 -6.42 0.99
CA PHE A 27 -5.98 -6.06 0.91
C PHE A 27 -5.90 -4.62 0.42
N ILE A 28 -5.37 -3.73 1.26
CA ILE A 28 -5.34 -2.29 1.02
C ILE A 28 -3.90 -1.85 0.75
N PRO A 29 -3.41 -1.98 -0.50
CA PRO A 29 -2.00 -1.73 -0.80
C PRO A 29 -1.67 -0.27 -1.11
N ASN A 30 -2.67 0.59 -1.38
CA ASN A 30 -2.42 1.96 -1.81
C ASN A 30 -2.02 2.90 -0.68
N HIS A 31 -2.56 2.70 0.51
CA HIS A 31 -2.40 3.61 1.64
C HIS A 31 -2.56 2.88 2.97
N VAL A 32 -2.13 3.54 4.02
CA VAL A 32 -2.39 3.13 5.41
C VAL A 32 -2.90 4.33 6.21
N SER A 33 -3.39 4.10 7.43
CA SER A 33 -3.72 5.19 8.37
C SER A 33 -2.47 6.03 8.67
N ARG A 34 -2.64 7.33 8.95
CA ARG A 34 -1.52 8.17 9.45
C ARG A 34 -0.93 7.65 10.75
N ALA A 35 -1.77 7.06 11.59
CA ALA A 35 -1.37 6.45 12.86
C ALA A 35 -0.95 4.98 12.71
N TYR A 36 -0.69 4.52 11.48
CA TYR A 36 -0.26 3.14 11.27
C TYR A 36 1.08 2.88 11.94
N LEU A 37 1.09 1.82 12.73
CA LEU A 37 2.28 1.20 13.31
C LEU A 37 2.18 -0.29 13.04
N ALA A 38 3.27 -0.93 12.64
CA ALA A 38 3.30 -2.37 12.50
C ALA A 38 3.10 -3.01 13.89
N ASP A 39 2.06 -3.82 14.03
CA ASP A 39 1.75 -4.58 15.26
C ASP A 39 2.22 -6.04 15.09
N TRP A 40 3.39 -6.20 14.49
CA TRP A 40 3.93 -7.51 14.18
C TRP A 40 5.42 -7.56 14.47
N ASP A 41 5.80 -8.31 15.49
CA ASP A 41 7.20 -8.44 15.95
C ASP A 41 8.13 -8.87 14.80
N GLY A 42 9.19 -8.08 14.59
CA GLY A 42 10.24 -8.35 13.61
C GLY A 42 9.95 -7.89 12.19
N HIS A 43 8.90 -7.09 11.96
CA HIS A 43 8.62 -6.45 10.68
C HIS A 43 8.74 -4.94 10.78
N ASP A 44 9.43 -4.36 9.80
CA ASP A 44 9.65 -2.93 9.70
C ASP A 44 8.33 -2.21 9.38
N ASP A 45 8.11 -1.05 9.97
CA ASP A 45 7.12 -0.10 9.48
C ASP A 45 7.49 0.38 8.07
N PHE A 46 6.49 0.74 7.26
CA PHE A 46 6.75 1.25 5.91
C PHE A 46 7.71 2.44 5.90
N GLY A 47 7.60 3.34 6.89
CA GLY A 47 8.40 4.55 7.01
C GLY A 47 9.71 4.39 7.77
N GLU A 48 10.05 3.20 8.24
CA GLU A 48 11.28 2.99 9.00
C GLU A 48 12.52 3.30 8.16
N GLY A 49 13.38 4.19 8.68
CA GLY A 49 14.59 4.63 8.00
C GLY A 49 14.38 5.59 6.81
N ASP A 50 13.16 6.08 6.59
CA ASP A 50 12.89 7.05 5.52
C ASP A 50 13.50 8.44 5.84
N ASP A 51 13.97 9.15 4.81
CA ASP A 51 14.37 10.55 4.89
C ASP A 51 13.13 11.45 4.75
N HIS A 52 12.70 12.08 5.83
CA HIS A 52 11.52 12.95 5.87
C HIS A 52 11.69 14.28 5.13
N HIS A 53 12.88 14.61 4.67
CA HIS A 53 13.19 15.86 3.94
C HIS A 53 13.20 15.68 2.42
N THR A 54 13.14 14.43 1.94
CA THR A 54 13.14 14.10 0.52
C THR A 54 11.75 13.63 0.10
N PHE A 55 11.14 14.31 -0.89
CA PHE A 55 9.80 13.95 -1.40
C PHE A 55 9.71 12.49 -1.81
N PHE A 56 10.70 12.00 -2.54
CA PHE A 56 10.71 10.66 -3.09
C PHE A 56 12.14 10.08 -3.14
N SER A 57 12.26 8.84 -2.73
CA SER A 57 13.37 7.95 -3.06
C SER A 57 12.81 6.54 -3.33
N PRO A 58 13.39 5.74 -4.24
CA PRO A 58 12.88 4.39 -4.55
C PRO A 58 12.82 3.44 -3.36
N GLU A 59 13.62 3.68 -2.32
CA GLU A 59 13.70 2.81 -1.12
C GLU A 59 12.85 3.32 0.05
N GLN A 60 12.24 4.52 -0.06
CA GLN A 60 11.32 5.03 0.96
C GLN A 60 9.97 4.32 0.90
N GLY A 61 9.32 4.16 2.06
CA GLY A 61 7.97 3.59 2.16
C GLY A 61 6.86 4.61 1.90
N TYR A 62 7.13 5.90 2.14
CA TYR A 62 6.18 7.00 1.95
C TYR A 62 6.72 8.09 1.03
N PHE A 63 5.83 9.02 0.65
CA PHE A 63 6.17 10.30 0.03
C PHE A 63 6.08 11.40 1.09
N TYR A 64 7.12 12.24 1.20
CA TYR A 64 7.18 13.29 2.20
C TYR A 64 7.02 14.67 1.58
N LEU A 65 6.29 15.55 2.27
CA LEU A 65 6.16 16.94 1.87
C LEU A 65 7.49 17.68 2.11
N THR A 66 7.83 18.56 1.17
CA THR A 66 9.05 19.38 1.24
C THR A 66 8.69 20.86 1.32
N SER A 67 9.67 21.73 1.50
CA SER A 67 9.49 23.19 1.46
C SER A 67 8.87 23.70 0.14
N ASN A 68 8.95 22.90 -0.94
CA ASN A 68 8.34 23.23 -2.22
C ASN A 68 6.91 22.71 -2.37
N SER A 69 6.41 21.93 -1.42
CA SER A 69 5.03 21.44 -1.43
C SER A 69 4.08 22.59 -1.07
N PRO A 70 2.91 22.68 -1.72
CA PRO A 70 1.91 23.73 -1.42
C PRO A 70 1.47 23.74 0.04
N GLY A 71 1.22 24.95 0.58
CA GLY A 71 0.79 25.20 1.97
C GLY A 71 1.87 25.85 2.82
N ASP A 72 1.60 25.99 4.12
CA ASP A 72 2.39 26.84 5.01
C ASP A 72 3.63 26.14 5.60
N GLY A 73 3.89 24.91 5.20
CA GLY A 73 4.97 24.10 5.77
C GLY A 73 4.55 23.37 7.06
N PRO A 74 5.52 22.74 7.78
CA PRO A 74 5.20 22.02 9.01
C PRO A 74 4.72 22.98 10.13
N PRO A 75 3.83 22.49 11.02
CA PRO A 75 3.25 21.15 11.06
C PRO A 75 2.22 20.91 9.96
N LEU A 76 1.91 19.63 9.69
CA LEU A 76 0.82 19.28 8.77
C LEU A 76 -0.53 19.70 9.36
N HIS A 77 -1.30 20.50 8.62
CA HIS A 77 -2.61 21.03 9.04
C HIS A 77 -3.74 20.15 8.52
N LEU A 78 -4.25 19.24 9.35
CA LEU A 78 -5.39 18.40 9.01
C LEU A 78 -6.73 19.09 9.34
N PRO A 79 -7.84 18.73 8.65
CA PRO A 79 -9.17 19.27 8.92
C PRO A 79 -9.65 19.13 10.37
N ASP A 80 -9.19 18.11 11.08
CA ASP A 80 -9.56 17.82 12.47
C ASP A 80 -8.48 18.29 13.47
N GLY A 81 -7.46 19.03 13.02
CA GLY A 81 -6.39 19.59 13.85
C GLY A 81 -5.02 19.04 13.52
N LEU A 82 -4.08 19.21 14.45
CA LEU A 82 -2.71 18.75 14.27
C LEU A 82 -2.58 17.27 14.61
N PHE A 83 -1.74 16.56 13.87
CA PHE A 83 -1.39 15.18 14.18
C PHE A 83 0.03 15.13 14.78
N GLU A 84 0.14 14.68 16.04
CA GLU A 84 1.41 14.66 16.78
C GLU A 84 2.55 13.94 16.05
N GLY A 85 2.22 12.91 15.25
CA GLY A 85 3.18 12.16 14.46
C GLY A 85 3.77 12.93 13.28
N GLU A 86 3.26 14.15 12.93
CA GLU A 86 3.69 14.92 11.76
C GLU A 86 3.89 16.41 12.10
N MET A 87 4.49 16.70 13.25
CA MET A 87 4.74 18.10 13.71
C MET A 87 5.91 18.76 12.99
N THR A 88 6.88 17.99 12.51
CA THR A 88 8.12 18.49 11.86
C THR A 88 8.25 18.07 10.40
N PHE A 89 7.39 17.18 9.94
CA PHE A 89 7.30 16.70 8.55
C PHE A 89 5.84 16.43 8.21
N GLY A 90 5.55 16.13 6.96
CA GLY A 90 4.22 15.72 6.53
C GLY A 90 4.33 14.66 5.44
N ARG A 91 3.35 13.76 5.37
CA ARG A 91 3.24 12.72 4.34
C ARG A 91 2.08 13.00 3.39
N VAL A 92 2.27 12.63 2.14
CA VAL A 92 1.26 12.73 1.08
C VAL A 92 0.05 11.84 1.42
N THR A 93 -1.15 12.31 1.16
CA THR A 93 -2.41 11.56 1.41
C THR A 93 -2.58 10.38 0.46
N GLY A 94 -3.39 9.40 0.85
CA GLY A 94 -3.65 8.18 0.08
C GLY A 94 -4.18 8.43 -1.34
N ASN A 95 -4.88 9.53 -1.57
CA ASN A 95 -5.37 9.96 -2.89
C ASN A 95 -4.44 10.95 -3.61
N ASN A 96 -3.15 10.98 -3.24
CA ASN A 96 -2.10 11.75 -3.91
C ASN A 96 -2.15 13.27 -3.69
N ALA A 97 -2.82 13.79 -2.66
CA ALA A 97 -2.76 15.22 -2.36
C ALA A 97 -1.39 15.58 -1.76
N VAL A 98 -0.62 16.37 -2.52
CA VAL A 98 0.71 16.87 -2.13
C VAL A 98 0.53 18.29 -1.58
N THR A 99 0.16 18.41 -0.32
CA THR A 99 -0.09 19.71 0.33
C THR A 99 0.06 19.62 1.84
N TRP A 100 0.51 20.73 2.48
CA TRP A 100 0.56 20.87 3.93
C TRP A 100 -0.82 21.10 4.57
N ASN A 101 -1.82 21.46 3.77
CA ASN A 101 -3.18 21.77 4.21
C ASN A 101 -4.20 20.90 3.44
N PRO A 102 -4.20 19.56 3.61
CA PRO A 102 -5.19 18.71 2.95
C PRO A 102 -6.60 19.02 3.45
N THR A 103 -7.56 18.95 2.55
CA THR A 103 -8.98 19.15 2.83
C THR A 103 -9.66 17.84 3.23
N ARG A 104 -10.95 17.91 3.63
CA ARG A 104 -11.77 16.70 3.90
C ARG A 104 -11.96 15.79 2.69
N TYR A 105 -11.69 16.27 1.48
CA TYR A 105 -11.77 15.48 0.23
C TYR A 105 -10.46 14.77 -0.12
N ASP A 106 -9.38 15.04 0.61
CA ASP A 106 -8.02 14.58 0.31
C ASP A 106 -7.60 13.31 1.08
N TRP A 107 -8.55 12.51 1.54
CA TRP A 107 -8.27 11.31 2.38
C TRP A 107 -7.23 11.59 3.48
N TYR A 108 -7.41 12.72 4.16
CA TYR A 108 -6.43 13.31 5.07
C TYR A 108 -6.02 12.38 6.24
N GLU A 109 -6.83 11.39 6.58
CA GLU A 109 -6.53 10.39 7.62
C GLU A 109 -5.56 9.30 7.15
N THR A 110 -5.19 9.30 5.87
CA THR A 110 -4.38 8.27 5.25
C THR A 110 -3.07 8.82 4.69
N VAL A 111 -2.11 7.92 4.47
CA VAL A 111 -0.83 8.23 3.83
C VAL A 111 -0.56 7.30 2.65
N LYS A 112 -0.05 7.87 1.57
CA LYS A 112 0.30 7.15 0.34
C LYS A 112 1.52 6.28 0.53
N LEU A 113 1.43 5.01 0.13
CA LEU A 113 2.57 4.11 0.07
C LEU A 113 3.38 4.31 -1.23
N ASN A 114 4.69 4.22 -1.10
CA ASN A 114 5.63 4.41 -2.20
C ASN A 114 6.08 3.04 -2.75
N TYR A 115 5.75 2.80 -4.00
CA TYR A 115 6.10 1.58 -4.74
C TYR A 115 7.38 1.69 -5.56
N GLY A 116 8.27 2.63 -5.24
CA GLY A 116 9.57 2.79 -5.89
C GLY A 116 9.54 3.62 -7.18
N TYR A 117 8.46 4.38 -7.44
CA TYR A 117 8.38 5.33 -8.54
C TYR A 117 7.77 6.65 -8.10
N ASN A 118 8.24 7.75 -8.68
CA ASN A 118 7.67 9.07 -8.42
C ASN A 118 6.40 9.25 -9.24
N PHE A 119 5.23 9.19 -8.60
CA PHE A 119 3.94 9.31 -9.26
C PHE A 119 3.72 10.68 -9.93
N LEU A 120 4.39 11.75 -9.47
CA LEU A 120 4.32 13.07 -10.11
C LEU A 120 5.05 13.10 -11.45
N ALA A 121 6.01 12.20 -11.68
CA ALA A 121 6.74 12.13 -12.94
C ALA A 121 5.98 11.33 -14.03
N GLY A 122 4.81 10.80 -13.72
CA GLY A 122 3.94 10.14 -14.69
C GLY A 122 4.50 8.83 -15.24
N LEU A 123 4.02 8.44 -16.44
CA LEU A 123 4.38 7.18 -17.10
C LEU A 123 5.88 6.90 -17.25
N PRO A 124 6.75 7.89 -17.54
CA PRO A 124 8.20 7.63 -17.63
C PRO A 124 8.79 7.03 -16.36
N ALA A 125 8.29 7.43 -15.19
CA ALA A 125 8.79 6.91 -13.90
C ALA A 125 8.47 5.43 -13.68
N LEU A 126 7.37 4.93 -14.24
CA LEU A 126 7.00 3.50 -14.15
C LEU A 126 8.00 2.59 -14.87
N ARG A 127 8.70 3.11 -15.88
CA ARG A 127 9.74 2.36 -16.61
C ARG A 127 11.02 2.16 -15.81
N LEU A 128 11.18 2.90 -14.70
CA LEU A 128 12.31 2.77 -13.79
C LEU A 128 12.10 1.69 -12.73
N LEU A 129 10.88 1.14 -12.65
CA LEU A 129 10.59 0.03 -11.74
C LEU A 129 11.41 -1.21 -12.11
N PRO A 130 11.79 -2.01 -11.10
CA PRO A 130 12.59 -3.20 -11.33
C PRO A 130 11.91 -4.16 -12.29
N ASP A 131 12.72 -4.83 -13.11
CA ASP A 131 12.28 -6.02 -13.82
C ASP A 131 12.08 -7.15 -12.79
N TRP A 132 10.83 -7.33 -12.40
CA TRP A 132 10.42 -8.30 -11.40
C TRP A 132 10.71 -9.77 -11.79
N THR A 133 11.01 -10.03 -13.06
CA THR A 133 11.40 -11.35 -13.56
C THR A 133 12.88 -11.65 -13.30
N SER A 134 13.68 -10.62 -13.03
CA SER A 134 15.11 -10.77 -12.76
C SER A 134 15.36 -11.09 -11.28
N PRO A 135 15.91 -12.26 -10.93
CA PRO A 135 16.22 -12.61 -9.54
C PRO A 135 17.33 -11.76 -8.93
N LYS A 136 18.07 -11.02 -9.75
CA LYS A 136 19.19 -10.16 -9.31
C LYS A 136 18.73 -8.73 -8.97
N GLN A 137 17.56 -8.34 -9.42
CA GLN A 137 17.07 -6.98 -9.21
C GLN A 137 16.33 -6.88 -7.88
N ARG A 138 16.80 -5.97 -7.02
CA ARG A 138 16.16 -5.70 -5.74
C ARG A 138 14.83 -4.96 -5.96
N VAL A 139 13.76 -5.48 -5.38
CA VAL A 139 12.46 -4.79 -5.38
C VAL A 139 12.39 -3.75 -4.25
N PRO A 140 11.57 -2.69 -4.38
CA PRO A 140 11.35 -1.70 -3.34
C PRO A 140 10.94 -2.31 -1.98
N LYS A 141 11.22 -1.61 -0.89
CA LYS A 141 10.86 -2.03 0.48
C LYS A 141 9.36 -2.34 0.60
N THR A 142 8.51 -1.45 0.11
CA THR A 142 7.05 -1.63 0.14
C THR A 142 6.58 -2.92 -0.50
N TRP A 143 7.22 -3.37 -1.60
CA TRP A 143 6.84 -4.64 -2.24
C TRP A 143 7.09 -5.83 -1.31
N ARG A 144 8.22 -5.83 -0.61
CA ARG A 144 8.57 -6.91 0.33
C ARG A 144 7.61 -6.98 1.49
N ILE A 145 7.33 -5.82 2.13
CA ILE A 145 6.38 -5.74 3.24
C ILE A 145 4.99 -6.23 2.80
N MET A 146 4.54 -5.81 1.62
CA MET A 146 3.24 -6.26 1.08
C MET A 146 3.21 -7.77 0.79
N ASP A 147 4.32 -8.35 0.30
CA ASP A 147 4.40 -9.80 0.10
C ASP A 147 4.39 -10.57 1.43
N ASP A 148 5.01 -10.03 2.47
CA ASP A 148 4.98 -10.61 3.82
C ASP A 148 3.56 -10.59 4.39
N ILE A 149 2.81 -9.49 4.20
CA ILE A 149 1.40 -9.39 4.57
C ILE A 149 0.56 -10.44 3.84
N LEU A 150 0.72 -10.56 2.51
CA LEU A 150 0.00 -11.58 1.72
C LEU A 150 0.36 -13.00 2.17
N SER A 151 1.65 -13.26 2.43
CA SER A 151 2.16 -14.55 2.90
C SER A 151 1.58 -14.93 4.26
N PHE A 152 1.52 -13.97 5.19
CA PHE A 152 0.94 -14.16 6.52
C PHE A 152 -0.53 -14.61 6.42
N TRP A 153 -1.35 -13.90 5.67
CA TRP A 153 -2.77 -14.22 5.53
C TRP A 153 -3.00 -15.54 4.78
N GLN A 154 -2.19 -15.82 3.75
CA GLN A 154 -2.22 -17.12 3.08
C GLN A 154 -1.88 -18.25 4.05
N GLY A 155 -0.88 -18.05 4.92
CA GLY A 155 -0.50 -19.01 5.97
C GLY A 155 -1.63 -19.30 6.97
N LEU A 156 -2.54 -18.34 7.20
CA LEU A 156 -3.74 -18.53 8.03
C LEU A 156 -4.90 -19.20 7.27
N GLY A 157 -4.75 -19.47 5.97
CA GLY A 157 -5.76 -20.15 5.17
C GLY A 157 -6.66 -19.23 4.37
N ILE A 158 -6.33 -17.95 4.23
CA ILE A 158 -7.03 -17.04 3.29
C ILE A 158 -6.73 -17.51 1.87
N GLY A 159 -7.77 -17.66 1.07
CA GLY A 159 -7.69 -18.15 -0.31
C GLY A 159 -7.81 -17.06 -1.37
N GLY A 160 -8.03 -15.81 -0.98
CA GLY A 160 -8.08 -14.71 -1.92
C GLY A 160 -8.09 -13.33 -1.26
N PHE A 161 -7.91 -12.32 -2.10
CA PHE A 161 -7.78 -10.93 -1.69
C PHE A 161 -8.66 -10.03 -2.57
N ARG A 162 -9.49 -9.19 -1.96
CA ARG A 162 -10.10 -8.04 -2.61
C ARG A 162 -9.10 -6.89 -2.48
N CYS A 163 -8.60 -6.41 -3.61
CA CYS A 163 -7.53 -5.43 -3.67
C CYS A 163 -8.13 -4.03 -3.81
N ASP A 164 -8.10 -3.29 -2.72
CA ASP A 164 -8.57 -1.92 -2.64
C ASP A 164 -7.73 -1.00 -3.54
N MET A 165 -8.38 -0.09 -4.27
CA MET A 165 -7.74 0.91 -5.13
C MET A 165 -6.64 0.33 -6.04
N ALA A 166 -6.86 -0.86 -6.59
CA ALA A 166 -5.84 -1.61 -7.33
C ALA A 166 -5.23 -0.85 -8.52
N HIS A 167 -6.02 0.03 -9.14
CA HIS A 167 -5.59 0.88 -10.26
C HIS A 167 -4.58 1.97 -9.88
N MET A 168 -4.43 2.28 -8.59
CA MET A 168 -3.43 3.24 -8.08
C MET A 168 -2.05 2.60 -7.82
N ILE A 169 -1.91 1.30 -8.09
CA ILE A 169 -0.72 0.51 -7.82
C ILE A 169 -0.06 0.10 -9.13
N PRO A 170 1.28 0.15 -9.25
CA PRO A 170 1.97 -0.22 -10.47
C PRO A 170 1.69 -1.67 -10.88
N MET A 171 1.42 -1.89 -12.17
CA MET A 171 1.23 -3.22 -12.73
C MET A 171 2.42 -4.16 -12.49
N ALA A 172 3.64 -3.62 -12.43
CA ALA A 172 4.84 -4.39 -12.13
C ALA A 172 4.77 -5.05 -10.75
N PHE A 173 4.28 -4.32 -9.73
CA PHE A 173 4.03 -4.89 -8.41
C PHE A 173 3.00 -6.01 -8.46
N TRP A 174 1.86 -5.81 -9.13
CA TRP A 174 0.82 -6.84 -9.21
C TRP A 174 1.31 -8.12 -9.86
N LYS A 175 2.03 -8.01 -10.97
CA LYS A 175 2.64 -9.17 -11.62
C LYS A 175 3.57 -9.94 -10.68
N TRP A 176 4.42 -9.22 -9.96
CA TRP A 176 5.35 -9.80 -9.00
C TRP A 176 4.63 -10.44 -7.80
N ALA A 177 3.73 -9.71 -7.13
CA ALA A 177 3.05 -10.16 -5.92
C ALA A 177 2.12 -11.36 -6.19
N ILE A 178 1.34 -11.32 -7.28
CA ILE A 178 0.46 -12.42 -7.69
C ILE A 178 1.27 -13.67 -8.04
N SER A 179 2.40 -13.51 -8.75
CA SER A 179 3.28 -14.63 -9.08
C SER A 179 3.80 -15.32 -7.83
N ARG A 180 4.29 -14.55 -6.85
CA ARG A 180 4.77 -15.09 -5.57
C ARG A 180 3.65 -15.73 -4.75
N SER A 181 2.50 -15.10 -4.69
CA SER A 181 1.32 -15.64 -4.00
C SER A 181 0.86 -16.96 -4.58
N ARG A 182 0.92 -17.13 -5.91
CA ARG A 182 0.58 -18.39 -6.60
C ARG A 182 1.61 -19.50 -6.40
N VAL A 183 2.86 -19.16 -6.15
CA VAL A 183 3.86 -20.16 -5.74
C VAL A 183 3.47 -20.77 -4.38
N ARG A 184 2.97 -19.96 -3.45
CA ARG A 184 2.52 -20.41 -2.12
C ARG A 184 1.16 -21.12 -2.16
N LEU A 185 0.23 -20.58 -2.95
CA LEU A 185 -1.14 -21.09 -3.11
C LEU A 185 -1.57 -20.94 -4.57
N PRO A 186 -1.48 -21.99 -5.41
CA PRO A 186 -1.72 -21.91 -6.86
C PRO A 186 -3.09 -21.33 -7.24
N ASP A 187 -4.13 -21.65 -6.45
CA ASP A 187 -5.52 -21.25 -6.70
C ASP A 187 -5.91 -19.95 -5.99
N VAL A 188 -4.93 -19.18 -5.47
CA VAL A 188 -5.23 -17.89 -4.82
C VAL A 188 -5.93 -16.94 -5.77
N PHE A 189 -7.02 -16.34 -5.30
CA PHE A 189 -7.84 -15.42 -6.06
C PHE A 189 -7.51 -13.96 -5.72
N PHE A 190 -7.41 -13.10 -6.74
CA PHE A 190 -7.27 -11.66 -6.60
C PHE A 190 -8.41 -10.96 -7.32
N MET A 191 -9.14 -10.11 -6.61
CA MET A 191 -10.23 -9.30 -7.13
C MET A 191 -9.85 -7.83 -7.02
N ALA A 192 -9.67 -7.15 -8.15
CA ALA A 192 -9.32 -5.74 -8.18
C ALA A 192 -10.54 -4.85 -7.99
N GLU A 193 -10.47 -3.89 -7.07
CA GLU A 193 -11.30 -2.71 -7.14
C GLU A 193 -10.62 -1.71 -8.09
N ALA A 194 -11.28 -1.45 -9.21
CA ALA A 194 -10.79 -0.51 -10.20
C ALA A 194 -11.97 0.30 -10.72
N TYR A 195 -12.01 1.56 -10.36
CA TYR A 195 -12.95 2.52 -10.91
C TYR A 195 -12.20 3.82 -11.21
N ASN A 196 -12.25 4.24 -12.44
CA ASN A 196 -11.79 5.55 -12.86
C ASN A 196 -12.64 5.95 -14.06
N ASP A 197 -13.23 7.12 -14.04
CA ASP A 197 -14.00 7.64 -15.18
C ASP A 197 -13.14 7.78 -16.45
N HIS A 198 -11.82 7.87 -16.29
CA HIS A 198 -10.84 7.88 -17.38
C HIS A 198 -10.55 6.49 -17.98
N MET A 199 -10.89 5.40 -17.31
CA MET A 199 -10.74 4.04 -17.87
C MET A 199 -11.72 3.75 -19.05
N LYS A 200 -12.67 4.62 -19.29
CA LYS A 200 -13.65 4.45 -20.38
C LYS A 200 -13.14 4.86 -21.75
N THR A 201 -11.93 5.37 -21.89
CA THR A 201 -11.60 6.16 -23.09
C THR A 201 -10.45 5.67 -23.94
N THR A 202 -9.64 4.67 -23.58
CA THR A 202 -8.58 4.23 -24.52
C THR A 202 -8.24 2.74 -24.36
N PRO A 203 -8.57 1.88 -25.35
CA PRO A 203 -8.00 0.54 -25.41
C PRO A 203 -6.48 0.66 -25.59
N GLY A 204 -5.70 0.35 -24.55
CA GLY A 204 -4.24 0.36 -24.61
C GLY A 204 -3.53 1.21 -23.58
N ASP A 205 -4.24 1.98 -22.76
CA ASP A 205 -3.62 2.58 -21.57
C ASP A 205 -3.26 1.47 -20.55
N PRO A 206 -2.00 1.37 -20.12
CA PRO A 206 -1.63 0.45 -19.06
C PRO A 206 -2.25 0.96 -17.76
N CYS A 207 -3.22 0.21 -17.24
CA CYS A 207 -3.65 0.34 -15.84
C CYS A 207 -2.48 0.06 -14.90
#